data_ce6bb52b7816de50771fb76045f38b28
#
_entry.id   ce6bb52b7816de50771fb76045f38b28
#
_cell.length_a   1.000
_cell.length_b   1.000
_cell.length_c   1.000
_cell.angle_alpha   90.00
_cell.angle_beta   90.00
_cell.angle_gamma   90.00
#
_symmetry.space_group_name_H-M   'P 1'
#
loop_
_entity.id
_entity.type
_entity.pdbx_description
1 polymer ?
#
loop_
_entity_poly.entity_id
_entity_poly.type
_entity_poly.pdbx_seq_one_letter_code
_entity_poly.pdbx_strand_id
1 'polypeptide(L)'
;MLFQRHDTVLFIGDSITDSNRARPVGEGLNNAWGTSYAAMASSLLCAMYPELHLRMINMGISGNQIRDLDKRWQTDVLDLKPDWVVVLIGINDVWRQFDSPSQPELHVPPEEYRATYQRLLEQTLPTVKGMVLLTPYFMEPNQADPMRARMDEYGQIVKELAAQYGLP
;
A
#
# COMPACT_ATOMS: atom_id res chain seq x y z
N MET A 1 -12.02 11.27 14.21
CA MET A 1 -10.78 11.30 13.41
C MET A 1 -9.98 10.07 13.77
N LEU A 2 -9.36 9.38 12.81
CA LEU A 2 -8.55 8.18 13.06
C LEU A 2 -7.22 8.51 13.74
N PHE A 3 -6.55 9.56 13.25
CA PHE A 3 -5.20 9.93 13.71
C PHE A 3 -5.22 10.76 15.00
N GLN A 4 -4.21 10.56 15.82
CA GLN A 4 -3.96 11.30 17.06
C GLN A 4 -2.69 12.16 16.93
N ARG A 5 -2.50 13.06 17.89
CA ARG A 5 -1.32 13.94 17.93
C ARG A 5 -0.04 13.10 18.03
N HIS A 6 0.94 13.43 17.17
CA HIS A 6 2.24 12.78 17.03
C HIS A 6 2.20 11.39 16.42
N ASP A 7 1.08 10.97 15.83
CA ASP A 7 1.06 9.69 15.11
C ASP A 7 2.01 9.70 13.92
N THR A 8 2.66 8.57 13.71
CA THR A 8 3.41 8.25 12.50
C THR A 8 2.51 7.47 11.54
N VAL A 9 2.29 8.02 10.34
CA VAL A 9 1.50 7.42 9.26
C VAL A 9 2.44 6.99 8.14
N LEU A 10 2.51 5.69 7.88
CA LEU A 10 3.38 5.09 6.88
C LEU A 10 2.57 4.62 5.68
N PHE A 11 2.91 5.09 4.48
CA PHE A 11 2.38 4.62 3.21
C PHE A 11 3.34 3.61 2.58
N ILE A 12 2.84 2.43 2.21
CA ILE A 12 3.63 1.39 1.57
C ILE A 12 2.89 0.82 0.36
N GLY A 13 3.63 0.45 -0.67
CA GLY A 13 3.08 -0.06 -1.92
C GLY A 13 4.09 -0.08 -3.06
N ASP A 14 3.57 0.00 -4.27
CA ASP A 14 4.31 -0.03 -5.53
C ASP A 14 4.61 1.38 -6.09
N SER A 15 4.71 1.50 -7.43
CA SER A 15 4.98 2.77 -8.14
C SER A 15 3.93 3.85 -7.89
N ILE A 16 2.67 3.46 -7.65
CA ILE A 16 1.57 4.40 -7.38
C ILE A 16 1.77 5.09 -6.03
N THR A 17 2.42 4.41 -5.08
CA THR A 17 2.83 4.98 -3.79
C THR A 17 4.19 5.66 -3.87
N ASP A 18 5.17 5.06 -4.53
CA ASP A 18 6.55 5.54 -4.67
C ASP A 18 6.63 6.95 -5.28
N SER A 19 6.27 7.03 -6.55
CA SER A 19 6.23 8.26 -7.36
C SER A 19 7.38 9.25 -7.06
N ASN A 20 8.62 8.75 -7.19
CA ASN A 20 9.87 9.50 -6.96
C ASN A 20 10.07 10.00 -5.51
N ARG A 21 9.60 9.26 -4.53
CA ARG A 21 9.90 9.57 -3.13
C ARG A 21 11.40 9.58 -2.83
N ALA A 22 11.84 10.27 -1.80
CA ALA A 22 13.23 10.22 -1.33
C ALA A 22 13.64 8.81 -0.83
N ARG A 23 14.92 8.50 -0.93
CA ARG A 23 15.54 7.24 -0.48
C ARG A 23 16.52 7.51 0.66
N PRO A 24 16.74 6.55 1.60
CA PRO A 24 16.04 5.27 1.74
C PRO A 24 14.61 5.40 2.29
N VAL A 25 14.31 6.42 3.06
CA VAL A 25 13.01 6.72 3.66
C VAL A 25 12.41 7.97 3.04
N GLY A 26 11.16 7.92 2.60
CA GLY A 26 10.46 9.05 2.00
C GLY A 26 9.85 9.96 3.05
N GLU A 27 10.66 10.74 3.74
CA GLU A 27 10.23 11.74 4.71
C GLU A 27 11.14 12.97 4.71
N GLY A 28 10.64 14.12 5.17
CA GLY A 28 11.38 15.36 5.28
C GLY A 28 11.05 16.38 4.19
N LEU A 29 12.01 17.25 3.86
CA LEU A 29 11.85 18.36 2.92
C LEU A 29 12.09 17.93 1.46
N ASN A 30 11.88 18.88 0.53
CA ASN A 30 12.23 18.75 -0.89
C ASN A 30 11.52 17.60 -1.61
N ASN A 31 10.20 17.51 -1.51
CA ASN A 31 9.36 16.47 -2.11
C ASN A 31 9.72 15.05 -1.65
N ALA A 32 10.19 14.90 -0.42
CA ALA A 32 10.61 13.61 0.09
C ALA A 32 9.50 12.53 0.04
N TRP A 33 8.22 12.93 0.06
CA TRP A 33 7.08 12.03 -0.11
C TRP A 33 6.81 11.64 -1.57
N GLY A 34 7.54 12.21 -2.55
CA GLY A 34 7.28 12.06 -3.99
C GLY A 34 6.10 12.91 -4.47
N THR A 35 5.43 12.45 -5.54
CA THR A 35 4.32 13.18 -6.20
C THR A 35 3.03 12.36 -6.27
N SER A 36 2.92 11.31 -5.47
CA SER A 36 1.79 10.38 -5.45
C SER A 36 0.60 10.85 -4.62
N TYR A 37 -0.44 10.01 -4.58
CA TYR A 37 -1.56 10.18 -3.64
C TYR A 37 -1.08 10.28 -2.18
N ALA A 38 0.01 9.56 -1.83
CA ALA A 38 0.58 9.61 -0.49
C ALA A 38 1.10 11.01 -0.16
N ALA A 39 1.79 11.68 -1.11
CA ALA A 39 2.23 13.05 -0.95
C ALA A 39 1.05 14.02 -0.85
N MET A 40 0.02 13.85 -1.67
CA MET A 40 -1.18 14.68 -1.65
C MET A 40 -1.94 14.53 -0.31
N ALA A 41 -2.15 13.29 0.15
CA ALA A 41 -2.79 13.00 1.43
C ALA A 41 -1.98 13.57 2.60
N SER A 42 -0.66 13.39 2.59
CA SER A 42 0.24 13.92 3.61
C SER A 42 0.17 15.44 3.69
N SER A 43 0.25 16.11 2.54
CA SER A 43 0.16 17.57 2.47
C SER A 43 -1.19 18.10 2.96
N LEU A 44 -2.29 17.43 2.55
CA LEU A 44 -3.64 17.82 2.95
C LEU A 44 -3.85 17.63 4.46
N LEU A 45 -3.45 16.49 5.02
CA LEU A 45 -3.57 16.20 6.45
C LEU A 45 -2.74 17.18 7.28
N CYS A 46 -1.49 17.46 6.88
CA CYS A 46 -0.65 18.44 7.58
C CYS A 46 -1.19 19.86 7.50
N ALA A 47 -1.83 20.24 6.37
CA ALA A 47 -2.42 21.57 6.20
C ALA A 47 -3.75 21.75 6.95
N MET A 48 -4.60 20.72 6.95
CA MET A 48 -5.92 20.78 7.59
C MET A 48 -5.86 20.56 9.11
N TYR A 49 -4.87 19.80 9.58
CA TYR A 49 -4.75 19.40 10.99
C TYR A 49 -3.33 19.60 11.52
N PRO A 50 -2.77 20.83 11.44
CA PRO A 50 -1.39 21.09 11.85
C PRO A 50 -1.15 20.80 13.34
N GLU A 51 -2.19 20.89 14.17
CA GLU A 51 -2.13 20.61 15.61
C GLU A 51 -1.84 19.13 15.91
N LEU A 52 -2.06 18.24 14.97
CA LEU A 52 -1.76 16.81 15.14
C LEU A 52 -0.25 16.50 15.05
N HIS A 53 0.55 17.38 14.43
CA HIS A 53 1.99 17.17 14.28
C HIS A 53 2.32 15.76 13.75
N LEU A 54 1.59 15.32 12.72
CA LEU A 54 1.76 13.97 12.14
C LEU A 54 3.14 13.82 11.50
N ARG A 55 3.76 12.65 11.70
CA ARG A 55 4.93 12.21 10.94
C ARG A 55 4.46 11.38 9.77
N MET A 56 4.77 11.78 8.54
CA MET A 56 4.36 11.11 7.31
C MET A 56 5.55 10.45 6.64
N ILE A 57 5.44 9.16 6.30
CA ILE A 57 6.51 8.36 5.71
C ILE A 57 5.96 7.69 4.45
N ASN A 58 6.68 7.80 3.33
CA ASN A 58 6.40 7.05 2.10
C ASN A 58 7.46 5.96 1.87
N MET A 59 7.05 4.70 1.88
CA MET A 59 7.89 3.52 1.64
C MET A 59 7.48 2.75 0.38
N GLY A 60 6.83 3.42 -0.59
CA GLY A 60 6.56 2.84 -1.91
C GLY A 60 7.83 2.49 -2.67
N ILE A 61 7.81 1.40 -3.46
CA ILE A 61 8.88 1.02 -4.40
C ILE A 61 8.25 0.56 -5.71
N SER A 62 8.61 1.25 -6.80
CA SER A 62 8.13 0.95 -8.14
C SER A 62 8.34 -0.52 -8.53
N GLY A 63 7.33 -1.12 -9.16
CA GLY A 63 7.38 -2.51 -9.64
C GLY A 63 7.06 -3.57 -8.59
N ASN A 64 6.94 -3.20 -7.31
CA ASN A 64 6.68 -4.19 -6.26
C ASN A 64 5.34 -4.93 -6.44
N GLN A 65 5.38 -6.21 -6.18
CA GLN A 65 4.27 -7.11 -5.94
C GLN A 65 4.10 -7.36 -4.43
N ILE A 66 3.05 -8.05 -4.04
CA ILE A 66 2.84 -8.42 -2.62
C ILE A 66 4.02 -9.23 -2.06
N ARG A 67 4.65 -10.10 -2.87
CA ARG A 67 5.85 -10.86 -2.53
C ARG A 67 7.03 -9.97 -2.15
N ASP A 68 7.16 -8.82 -2.80
CA ASP A 68 8.26 -7.89 -2.53
C ASP A 68 8.00 -7.09 -1.26
N LEU A 69 6.72 -6.75 -0.99
CA LEU A 69 6.36 -6.18 0.31
C LEU A 69 6.71 -7.16 1.44
N ASP A 70 6.39 -8.44 1.30
CA ASP A 70 6.69 -9.47 2.30
C ASP A 70 8.20 -9.52 2.63
N LYS A 71 9.06 -9.51 1.61
CA LYS A 71 10.52 -9.55 1.78
C LYS A 71 11.10 -8.37 2.56
N ARG A 72 10.49 -7.18 2.43
CA ARG A 72 10.97 -5.93 3.05
C ARG A 72 10.10 -5.42 4.20
N TRP A 73 9.05 -6.17 4.57
CA TRP A 73 8.07 -5.71 5.55
C TRP A 73 8.66 -5.42 6.91
N GLN A 74 9.60 -6.26 7.35
CA GLN A 74 10.30 -6.05 8.63
C GLN A 74 11.01 -4.70 8.66
N THR A 75 11.85 -4.42 7.66
CA THR A 75 12.69 -3.21 7.63
C THR A 75 11.91 -1.94 7.30
N ASP A 76 10.92 -2.06 6.40
CA ASP A 76 10.25 -0.91 5.81
C ASP A 76 8.93 -0.56 6.51
N VAL A 77 8.43 -1.45 7.39
CA VAL A 77 7.23 -1.21 8.19
C VAL A 77 7.50 -1.41 9.67
N LEU A 78 7.84 -2.62 10.12
CA LEU A 78 7.86 -2.93 11.55
C LEU A 78 9.00 -2.21 12.29
N ASP A 79 10.19 -2.12 11.69
CA ASP A 79 11.34 -1.43 12.30
C ASP A 79 11.14 0.09 12.39
N LEU A 80 10.29 0.67 11.52
CA LEU A 80 9.94 2.09 11.54
C LEU A 80 8.90 2.43 12.61
N LYS A 81 8.27 1.41 13.21
CA LYS A 81 7.30 1.53 14.31
C LYS A 81 6.22 2.59 14.06
N PRO A 82 5.47 2.50 12.94
CA PRO A 82 4.40 3.45 12.66
C PRO A 82 3.23 3.22 13.61
N ASP A 83 2.42 4.29 13.83
CA ASP A 83 1.13 4.17 14.48
C ASP A 83 0.06 3.68 13.51
N TRP A 84 0.18 4.06 12.24
CA TRP A 84 -0.75 3.71 11.16
C TRP A 84 -0.02 3.28 9.90
N VAL A 85 -0.53 2.25 9.23
CA VAL A 85 0.00 1.79 7.95
C VAL A 85 -1.09 1.87 6.88
N VAL A 86 -0.81 2.57 5.79
CA VAL A 86 -1.67 2.65 4.59
C VAL A 86 -1.05 1.79 3.50
N VAL A 87 -1.76 0.78 3.03
CA VAL A 87 -1.25 -0.20 2.06
C VAL A 87 -2.00 -0.08 0.75
N LEU A 88 -1.28 0.13 -0.36
CA LEU A 88 -1.79 0.05 -1.73
C LEU A 88 -0.86 -0.82 -2.57
N ILE A 89 -1.30 -2.03 -2.90
CA ILE A 89 -0.52 -3.02 -3.66
C ILE A 89 -1.46 -3.89 -4.49
N GLY A 90 -0.99 -4.47 -5.58
CA GLY A 90 -1.72 -5.47 -6.35
C GLY A 90 -1.74 -5.23 -7.86
N ILE A 91 -1.47 -4.01 -8.34
CA ILE A 91 -1.47 -3.75 -9.78
C ILE A 91 -0.42 -4.59 -10.51
N ASN A 92 0.80 -4.72 -9.96
CA ASN A 92 1.85 -5.52 -10.57
C ASN A 92 1.60 -7.03 -10.43
N ASP A 93 0.92 -7.45 -9.35
CA ASP A 93 0.50 -8.85 -9.15
C ASP A 93 -0.44 -9.30 -10.25
N VAL A 94 -1.34 -8.41 -10.69
CA VAL A 94 -2.24 -8.64 -11.82
C VAL A 94 -1.54 -8.40 -13.15
N TRP A 95 -0.86 -7.27 -13.31
CA TRP A 95 -0.30 -6.85 -14.59
C TRP A 95 0.65 -7.89 -15.17
N ARG A 96 1.51 -8.49 -14.35
CA ARG A 96 2.47 -9.52 -14.81
C ARG A 96 1.81 -10.75 -15.41
N GLN A 97 0.55 -11.04 -15.10
CA GLN A 97 -0.20 -12.12 -15.73
C GLN A 97 -0.57 -11.81 -17.19
N PHE A 98 -0.59 -10.52 -17.58
CA PHE A 98 -0.99 -10.04 -18.91
C PHE A 98 0.18 -9.58 -19.77
N ASP A 99 1.18 -8.89 -19.20
CA ASP A 99 2.34 -8.42 -19.96
C ASP A 99 3.45 -9.47 -20.10
N SER A 100 3.48 -10.46 -19.22
CA SER A 100 4.52 -11.50 -19.18
C SER A 100 3.90 -12.91 -19.10
N PRO A 101 2.98 -13.30 -20.03
CA PRO A 101 2.23 -14.55 -19.92
C PRO A 101 3.11 -15.81 -20.04
N SER A 102 4.28 -15.70 -20.62
CA SER A 102 5.27 -16.78 -20.75
C SER A 102 6.19 -16.95 -19.53
N GLN A 103 6.03 -16.12 -18.50
CA GLN A 103 6.86 -16.11 -17.28
C GLN A 103 5.98 -16.31 -16.03
N PRO A 104 5.46 -17.53 -15.81
CA PRO A 104 4.52 -17.81 -14.72
C PRO A 104 5.12 -17.57 -13.33
N GLU A 105 6.43 -17.57 -13.20
CA GLU A 105 7.14 -17.24 -11.96
C GLU A 105 6.93 -15.78 -11.50
N LEU A 106 6.57 -14.90 -12.43
CA LEU A 106 6.21 -13.51 -12.12
C LEU A 106 4.74 -13.34 -11.73
N HIS A 107 3.92 -14.36 -11.95
CA HIS A 107 2.50 -14.28 -11.62
C HIS A 107 2.28 -14.54 -10.13
N VAL A 108 1.49 -13.72 -9.49
CA VAL A 108 1.01 -13.91 -8.13
C VAL A 108 -0.47 -14.29 -8.20
N PRO A 109 -0.86 -15.54 -7.99
CA PRO A 109 -2.27 -15.93 -8.04
C PRO A 109 -3.07 -15.36 -6.87
N PRO A 110 -4.42 -15.24 -6.99
CA PRO A 110 -5.28 -14.64 -5.97
C PRO A 110 -5.14 -15.26 -4.58
N GLU A 111 -5.00 -16.58 -4.51
CA GLU A 111 -4.82 -17.31 -3.25
C GLU A 111 -3.49 -16.97 -2.55
N GLU A 112 -2.42 -16.82 -3.30
CA GLU A 112 -1.12 -16.40 -2.76
C GLU A 112 -1.16 -14.93 -2.33
N TYR A 113 -1.78 -14.05 -3.14
CA TYR A 113 -1.97 -12.66 -2.81
C TYR A 113 -2.73 -12.52 -1.49
N ARG A 114 -3.85 -13.22 -1.34
CA ARG A 114 -4.66 -13.25 -0.10
C ARG A 114 -3.85 -13.74 1.09
N ALA A 115 -3.20 -14.90 0.97
CA ALA A 115 -2.47 -15.50 2.07
C ALA A 115 -1.30 -14.63 2.54
N THR A 116 -0.57 -14.02 1.59
CA THR A 116 0.54 -13.12 1.91
C THR A 116 0.02 -11.84 2.55
N TYR A 117 -1.03 -11.22 2.00
CA TYR A 117 -1.62 -10.01 2.57
C TYR A 117 -2.12 -10.26 3.99
N GLN A 118 -2.82 -11.37 4.22
CA GLN A 118 -3.31 -11.76 5.54
C GLN A 118 -2.16 -11.91 6.55
N ARG A 119 -1.07 -12.57 6.18
CA ARG A 119 0.13 -12.69 7.03
C ARG A 119 0.72 -11.33 7.39
N LEU A 120 0.78 -10.39 6.42
CA LEU A 120 1.25 -9.02 6.67
C LEU A 120 0.34 -8.27 7.66
N LEU A 121 -0.98 -8.46 7.56
CA LEU A 121 -1.93 -7.90 8.52
C LEU A 121 -1.74 -8.47 9.92
N GLU A 122 -1.70 -9.79 10.04
CA GLU A 122 -1.60 -10.50 11.33
C GLU A 122 -0.34 -10.15 12.12
N GLN A 123 0.79 -9.96 11.43
CA GLN A 123 2.03 -9.54 12.10
C GLN A 123 2.07 -8.06 12.46
N THR A 124 1.27 -7.21 11.79
CA THR A 124 1.33 -5.75 11.96
C THR A 124 0.30 -5.24 12.96
N LEU A 125 -0.93 -5.73 12.90
CA LEU A 125 -2.04 -5.25 13.72
C LEU A 125 -1.76 -5.21 15.23
N PRO A 126 -1.02 -6.16 15.81
CA PRO A 126 -0.65 -6.09 17.24
C PRO A 126 0.31 -4.96 17.60
N THR A 127 0.95 -4.32 16.61
CA THR A 127 2.02 -3.32 16.80
C THR A 127 1.61 -1.90 16.44
N VAL A 128 0.45 -1.72 15.82
CA VAL A 128 -0.06 -0.41 15.32
C VAL A 128 -1.42 -0.07 15.90
N LYS A 129 -1.82 1.19 15.80
CA LYS A 129 -3.18 1.64 16.15
C LYS A 129 -4.21 1.20 15.11
N GLY A 130 -3.79 0.99 13.87
CA GLY A 130 -4.62 0.48 12.79
C GLY A 130 -3.94 0.52 11.44
N MET A 131 -4.65 -0.06 10.45
CA MET A 131 -4.22 -0.07 9.06
C MET A 131 -5.37 0.41 8.18
N VAL A 132 -5.03 1.04 7.05
CA VAL A 132 -5.97 1.43 5.99
C VAL A 132 -5.59 0.65 4.74
N LEU A 133 -6.54 -0.11 4.20
CA LEU A 133 -6.30 -0.95 3.03
C LEU A 133 -6.94 -0.30 1.80
N LEU A 134 -6.11 -0.01 0.80
CA LEU A 134 -6.57 0.54 -0.47
C LEU A 134 -6.63 -0.56 -1.51
N THR A 135 -7.73 -0.62 -2.27
CA THR A 135 -7.83 -1.55 -3.41
C THR A 135 -6.82 -1.19 -4.50
N PRO A 136 -6.27 -2.17 -5.24
CA PRO A 136 -5.40 -1.89 -6.37
C PRO A 136 -6.07 -0.91 -7.34
N TYR A 137 -5.30 0.07 -7.81
CA TYR A 137 -5.81 1.10 -8.71
C TYR A 137 -5.59 0.68 -10.16
N PHE A 138 -6.68 0.65 -10.94
CA PHE A 138 -6.63 0.40 -12.36
C PHE A 138 -7.72 1.20 -13.09
N MET A 139 -7.31 2.03 -14.05
CA MET A 139 -8.20 2.93 -14.75
C MET A 139 -8.55 2.38 -16.14
N GLU A 140 -9.48 1.43 -16.19
CA GLU A 140 -10.03 0.86 -17.41
C GLU A 140 -11.57 0.92 -17.32
N PRO A 141 -12.24 1.73 -18.19
CA PRO A 141 -13.69 1.87 -18.15
C PRO A 141 -14.44 0.65 -18.70
N ASN A 142 -13.79 -0.17 -19.54
CA ASN A 142 -14.41 -1.36 -20.11
C ASN A 142 -14.51 -2.48 -19.06
N GLN A 143 -15.71 -2.74 -18.57
CA GLN A 143 -15.95 -3.80 -17.58
C GLN A 143 -15.74 -5.22 -18.13
N ALA A 144 -15.71 -5.40 -19.46
CA ALA A 144 -15.43 -6.67 -20.09
C ALA A 144 -13.93 -6.91 -20.34
N ASP A 145 -13.05 -5.95 -19.98
CA ASP A 145 -11.61 -6.11 -20.10
C ASP A 145 -11.11 -7.19 -19.13
N PRO A 146 -10.36 -8.21 -19.59
CA PRO A 146 -9.91 -9.30 -18.75
C PRO A 146 -8.97 -8.87 -17.61
N MET A 147 -8.11 -7.89 -17.86
CA MET A 147 -7.21 -7.38 -16.82
C MET A 147 -8.00 -6.59 -15.77
N ARG A 148 -9.01 -5.81 -16.20
CA ARG A 148 -9.93 -5.15 -15.29
C ARG A 148 -10.67 -6.14 -14.39
N ALA A 149 -11.24 -7.20 -14.97
CA ALA A 149 -11.95 -8.22 -14.22
C ALA A 149 -11.04 -8.89 -13.17
N ARG A 150 -9.78 -9.17 -13.55
CA ARG A 150 -8.77 -9.70 -12.62
C ARG A 150 -8.42 -8.68 -11.52
N MET A 151 -8.31 -7.40 -11.85
CA MET A 151 -8.03 -6.33 -10.87
C MET A 151 -9.17 -6.18 -9.86
N ASP A 152 -10.42 -6.27 -10.33
CA ASP A 152 -11.60 -6.24 -9.47
C ASP A 152 -11.62 -7.42 -8.48
N GLU A 153 -11.16 -8.61 -8.90
CA GLU A 153 -11.00 -9.78 -8.03
C GLU A 153 -9.98 -9.51 -6.89
N TYR A 154 -8.81 -8.92 -7.20
CA TYR A 154 -7.83 -8.55 -6.19
C TYR A 154 -8.34 -7.43 -5.27
N GLY A 155 -9.06 -6.47 -5.84
CA GLY A 155 -9.75 -5.45 -5.06
C GLY A 155 -10.78 -6.04 -4.10
N GLN A 156 -11.50 -7.07 -4.53
CA GLN A 156 -12.45 -7.78 -3.66
C GLN A 156 -11.77 -8.51 -2.52
N ILE A 157 -10.60 -9.15 -2.75
CA ILE A 157 -9.79 -9.75 -1.69
C ILE A 157 -9.41 -8.72 -0.62
N VAL A 158 -8.98 -7.53 -1.03
CA VAL A 158 -8.63 -6.45 -0.10
C VAL A 158 -9.83 -6.03 0.76
N LYS A 159 -11.01 -5.86 0.14
CA LYS A 159 -12.25 -5.51 0.87
C LYS A 159 -12.66 -6.59 1.87
N GLU A 160 -12.54 -7.86 1.49
CA GLU A 160 -12.85 -8.98 2.38
C GLU A 160 -11.90 -9.05 3.57
N LEU A 161 -10.60 -8.86 3.34
CA LEU A 161 -9.62 -8.78 4.42
C LEU A 161 -9.89 -7.57 5.33
N ALA A 162 -10.16 -6.39 4.76
CA ALA A 162 -10.52 -5.21 5.54
C ALA A 162 -11.74 -5.49 6.44
N ALA A 163 -12.80 -6.08 5.88
CA ALA A 163 -13.99 -6.45 6.63
C ALA A 163 -13.70 -7.49 7.73
N GLN A 164 -12.88 -8.52 7.42
CA GLN A 164 -12.51 -9.59 8.35
C GLN A 164 -11.77 -9.04 9.58
N TYR A 165 -10.91 -8.04 9.40
CA TYR A 165 -10.11 -7.44 10.48
C TYR A 165 -10.71 -6.13 11.02
N GLY A 166 -11.90 -5.71 10.56
CA GLY A 166 -12.56 -4.48 11.01
C GLY A 166 -11.81 -3.21 10.63
N LEU A 167 -11.15 -3.21 9.47
CA LEU A 167 -10.32 -2.12 8.96
C LEU A 167 -11.07 -1.27 7.93
N PRO A 168 -10.76 0.04 7.82
CA PRO A 168 -11.25 0.89 6.74
C PRO A 168 -10.54 0.59 5.41
#